data_bae6c5f26f2ec055dbeee214fe70fc34
#
_entry.id   bae6c5f26f2ec055dbeee214fe70fc34
#
_cell.length_a   1.000
_cell.length_b   1.000
_cell.length_c   1.000
_cell.angle_alpha   90.00
_cell.angle_beta   90.00
_cell.angle_gamma   90.00
#
_symmetry.space_group_name_H-M   'P 1'
#
loop_
_entity.id
_entity.type
_entity.pdbx_description
1 polymer ?
#
loop_
_entity_poly.entity_id
_entity_poly.type
_entity_poly.pdbx_seq_one_letter_code
_entity_poly.pdbx_strand_id
1 'polypeptide(L)'
;MLYKVLSKRGVPIRLTDERWAHITEEHCELAGLRLDILETVANPSRILAGYKDELLAVREINPGKHLVVVYREMASDGFIVTAFLTTRSKSLDRREQVWPK
;
A
#
# COMPACT_ATOMS: atom_id res chain seq x y z
N MET A 1 -8.96 -16.81 3.27
CA MET A 1 -7.70 -17.00 2.54
C MET A 1 -6.71 -15.92 2.90
N LEU A 2 -5.43 -16.24 2.93
CA LEU A 2 -4.37 -15.30 3.26
C LEU A 2 -3.55 -14.99 2.02
N TYR A 3 -3.42 -13.69 1.73
CA TYR A 3 -2.55 -13.23 0.64
C TYR A 3 -1.28 -12.63 1.21
N LYS A 4 -0.17 -12.89 0.54
CA LYS A 4 1.15 -12.41 0.94
C LYS A 4 1.96 -11.98 -0.27
N VAL A 5 2.71 -10.89 -0.10
CA VAL A 5 3.70 -10.46 -1.09
C VAL A 5 4.95 -10.05 -0.34
N LEU A 6 6.08 -10.00 -1.05
CA LEU A 6 7.31 -9.49 -0.48
C LEU A 6 7.41 -8.00 -0.77
N SER A 7 7.72 -7.22 0.26
CA SER A 7 8.00 -5.80 0.09
C SER A 7 9.33 -5.60 -0.62
N LYS A 8 9.68 -4.37 -0.90
CA LYS A 8 10.97 -4.05 -1.53
C LYS A 8 12.17 -4.50 -0.70
N ARG A 9 12.00 -4.58 0.60
CA ARG A 9 13.06 -5.05 1.51
C ARG A 9 13.03 -6.56 1.70
N GLY A 10 12.13 -7.27 1.01
CA GLY A 10 12.02 -8.71 1.10
C GLY A 10 11.23 -9.21 2.31
N VAL A 11 10.45 -8.34 2.94
CA VAL A 11 9.65 -8.70 4.10
C VAL A 11 8.27 -9.19 3.64
N PRO A 12 7.80 -10.36 4.12
CA PRO A 12 6.44 -10.82 3.77
C PRO A 12 5.39 -9.89 4.36
N ILE A 13 4.51 -9.38 3.51
CA ILE A 13 3.42 -8.48 3.92
C ILE A 13 2.11 -9.20 3.66
N ARG A 14 1.29 -9.34 4.71
CA ARG A 14 0.05 -10.10 4.67
C ARG A 14 -1.16 -9.21 4.42
N LEU A 15 -2.12 -9.75 3.68
CA LEU A 15 -3.45 -9.17 3.56
C LEU A 15 -4.45 -10.27 3.88
N THR A 16 -5.09 -10.20 5.05
CA THR A 16 -6.09 -11.18 5.44
C THR A 16 -7.43 -10.87 4.80
N ASP A 17 -8.29 -11.88 4.66
CA ASP A 17 -9.64 -11.67 4.16
C ASP A 17 -10.42 -10.68 5.02
N GLU A 18 -10.23 -10.74 6.33
CA GLU A 18 -10.87 -9.83 7.26
C GLU A 18 -10.45 -8.38 7.02
N ARG A 19 -9.15 -8.17 6.85
CA ARG A 19 -8.64 -6.83 6.56
C ARG A 19 -9.12 -6.35 5.20
N TRP A 20 -9.13 -7.23 4.21
CA TRP A 20 -9.62 -6.91 2.88
C TRP A 20 -11.08 -6.46 2.91
N ALA A 21 -11.93 -7.21 3.66
CA ALA A 21 -13.32 -6.84 3.82
C ALA A 21 -13.46 -5.46 4.45
N HIS A 22 -12.65 -5.19 5.48
CA HIS A 22 -12.66 -3.91 6.17
C HIS A 22 -12.26 -2.76 5.24
N ILE A 23 -11.21 -2.98 4.45
CA ILE A 23 -10.75 -1.97 3.48
C ILE A 23 -11.84 -1.64 2.47
N THR A 24 -12.52 -2.64 1.93
CA THR A 24 -13.55 -2.42 0.92
C THR A 24 -14.83 -1.82 1.49
N GLU A 25 -15.07 -2.01 2.78
CA GLU A 25 -16.19 -1.32 3.45
C GLU A 25 -15.95 0.18 3.53
N GLU A 26 -14.72 0.58 3.82
CA GLU A 26 -14.35 2.00 3.94
C GLU A 26 -14.06 2.64 2.58
N HIS A 27 -13.55 1.85 1.65
CA HIS A 27 -13.11 2.31 0.33
C HIS A 27 -13.65 1.37 -0.73
N CYS A 28 -14.97 1.45 -0.97
CA CYS A 28 -15.64 0.52 -1.90
C CYS A 28 -15.12 0.63 -3.33
N GLU A 29 -14.48 1.74 -3.67
CA GLU A 29 -13.87 1.90 -5.00
C GLU A 29 -12.72 0.92 -5.22
N LEU A 30 -12.21 0.30 -4.15
CA LEU A 30 -11.13 -0.68 -4.25
C LEU A 30 -11.62 -2.11 -4.50
N ALA A 31 -12.92 -2.33 -4.51
CA ALA A 31 -13.47 -3.65 -4.81
C ALA A 31 -12.95 -4.09 -6.18
N GLY A 32 -12.37 -5.26 -6.27
CA GLY A 32 -11.77 -5.75 -7.50
C GLY A 32 -10.30 -5.37 -7.67
N LEU A 33 -9.72 -4.59 -6.77
CA LEU A 33 -8.34 -4.16 -6.88
C LEU A 33 -7.40 -4.86 -5.90
N ARG A 34 -7.81 -6.02 -5.36
CA ARG A 34 -6.99 -6.73 -4.38
C ARG A 34 -5.61 -7.07 -4.92
N LEU A 35 -5.54 -7.55 -6.15
CA LEU A 35 -4.24 -7.89 -6.76
C LEU A 35 -3.40 -6.65 -7.02
N ASP A 36 -4.05 -5.54 -7.39
CA ASP A 36 -3.33 -4.27 -7.57
C ASP A 36 -2.73 -3.76 -6.26
N ILE A 37 -3.44 -3.97 -5.15
CA ILE A 37 -2.94 -3.61 -3.83
C ILE A 37 -1.69 -4.42 -3.50
N LEU A 38 -1.73 -5.73 -3.72
CA LEU A 38 -0.57 -6.59 -3.46
C LEU A 38 0.58 -6.24 -4.39
N GLU A 39 0.28 -5.99 -5.66
CA GLU A 39 1.31 -5.61 -6.63
C GLU A 39 1.96 -4.28 -6.27
N THR A 40 1.18 -3.34 -5.73
CA THR A 40 1.70 -2.03 -5.33
C THR A 40 2.71 -2.16 -4.20
N VAL A 41 2.47 -3.06 -3.26
CA VAL A 41 3.44 -3.32 -2.18
C VAL A 41 4.70 -3.97 -2.74
N ALA A 42 4.53 -4.93 -3.66
CA ALA A 42 5.68 -5.66 -4.22
C ALA A 42 6.51 -4.80 -5.17
N ASN A 43 5.86 -3.97 -5.97
CA ASN A 43 6.51 -3.18 -7.02
C ASN A 43 6.01 -1.73 -7.04
N PRO A 44 6.26 -0.97 -5.98
CA PRO A 44 5.81 0.43 -5.93
C PRO A 44 6.66 1.32 -6.82
N SER A 45 6.11 2.45 -7.24
CA SER A 45 6.88 3.51 -7.88
C SER A 45 7.77 4.20 -6.85
N ARG A 46 7.23 4.36 -5.65
CA ARG A 46 7.98 4.93 -4.51
C ARG A 46 7.32 4.50 -3.22
N ILE A 47 8.08 4.62 -2.13
CA ILE A 47 7.58 4.35 -0.79
C ILE A 47 7.78 5.61 0.04
N LEU A 48 6.75 6.04 0.72
CA LEU A 48 6.75 7.25 1.54
C LEU A 48 6.60 6.88 3.01
N ALA A 49 7.09 7.74 3.88
CA ALA A 49 6.87 7.59 5.31
C ALA A 49 5.42 7.97 5.63
N GLY A 50 4.76 7.14 6.41
CA GLY A 50 3.42 7.40 6.89
C GLY A 50 3.43 7.87 8.32
N TYR A 51 2.29 7.69 8.99
CA TYR A 51 2.16 8.05 10.39
C TYR A 51 2.88 7.00 11.25
N LYS A 52 3.75 7.46 12.14
CA LYS A 52 4.56 6.58 13.00
C LYS A 52 5.39 5.63 12.15
N ASP A 53 5.19 4.33 12.30
CA ASP A 53 5.98 3.32 11.62
C ASP A 53 5.33 2.82 10.33
N GLU A 54 4.27 3.48 9.86
CA GLU A 54 3.60 3.07 8.64
C GLU A 54 4.39 3.50 7.41
N LEU A 55 4.29 2.68 6.37
CA LEU A 55 4.88 2.96 5.07
C LEU A 55 3.75 3.05 4.05
N LEU A 56 3.92 3.93 3.07
CA LEU A 56 2.96 4.10 2.00
C LEU A 56 3.60 3.70 0.68
N ALA A 57 3.19 2.55 0.14
CA ALA A 57 3.60 2.14 -1.20
C ALA A 57 2.68 2.85 -2.19
N VAL A 58 3.25 3.49 -3.19
CA VAL A 58 2.50 4.31 -4.16
C VAL A 58 2.77 3.80 -5.57
N ARG A 59 1.70 3.64 -6.34
CA ARG A 59 1.81 3.28 -7.77
C ARG A 59 0.70 3.99 -8.53
N GLU A 60 1.05 4.60 -9.64
CA GLU A 60 0.06 5.20 -10.53
C GLU A 60 -0.60 4.09 -11.33
N ILE A 61 -1.91 3.90 -11.18
CA ILE A 61 -2.63 2.82 -11.86
C ILE A 61 -3.38 3.30 -13.10
N ASN A 62 -3.64 4.60 -13.18
CA ASN A 62 -4.21 5.26 -14.36
C ASN A 62 -3.60 6.66 -14.39
N PRO A 63 -3.56 7.33 -15.55
CA PRO A 63 -2.98 8.68 -15.61
C PRO A 63 -3.57 9.60 -14.55
N GLY A 64 -2.72 10.10 -13.68
CA GLY A 64 -3.11 11.00 -12.60
C GLY A 64 -3.79 10.35 -11.41
N LYS A 65 -4.00 9.03 -11.43
CA LYS A 65 -4.66 8.33 -10.33
C LYS A 65 -3.68 7.36 -9.67
N HIS A 66 -3.45 7.54 -8.38
CA HIS A 66 -2.47 6.76 -7.63
C HIS A 66 -3.16 5.85 -6.63
N LEU A 67 -2.67 4.61 -6.57
CA LEU A 67 -3.07 3.68 -5.52
C LEU A 67 -2.02 3.77 -4.43
N VAL A 68 -2.48 4.01 -3.21
CA VAL A 68 -1.63 4.13 -2.03
C VAL A 68 -1.99 3.00 -1.09
N VAL A 69 -1.00 2.20 -0.71
CA VAL A 69 -1.20 1.08 0.22
C VAL A 69 -0.40 1.37 1.47
N VAL A 70 -1.10 1.46 2.59
CA VAL A 70 -0.49 1.70 3.90
C VAL A 70 -0.20 0.35 4.53
N TYR A 71 1.06 0.13 4.90
CA TYR A 71 1.46 -1.15 5.48
C TYR A 71 2.53 -0.93 6.55
N ARG A 72 2.73 -1.95 7.38
CA ARG A 72 3.78 -1.95 8.39
C ARG A 72 4.73 -3.09 8.13
N GLU A 73 6.02 -2.81 8.29
CA GLU A 73 7.08 -3.81 8.23
C GLU A 73 7.68 -3.97 9.61
N MET A 74 7.72 -5.20 10.09
CA MET A 74 8.46 -5.55 11.28
C MET A 74 9.74 -6.30 10.84
N ALA A 75 10.50 -6.83 11.77
CA ALA A 75 11.80 -7.43 11.42
C ALA A 75 11.69 -8.54 10.37
N SER A 76 10.68 -9.40 10.47
CA SER A 76 10.57 -10.56 9.59
C SER A 76 9.19 -10.76 8.98
N ASP A 77 8.23 -9.91 9.28
CA ASP A 77 6.91 -9.96 8.65
C ASP A 77 6.24 -8.60 8.73
N GLY A 78 5.05 -8.49 8.13
CA GLY A 78 4.30 -7.25 8.17
C GLY A 78 2.88 -7.48 7.68
N PHE A 79 2.13 -6.40 7.58
CA PHE A 79 0.72 -6.50 7.20
C PHE A 79 0.23 -5.20 6.59
N ILE A 80 -0.79 -5.32 5.74
CA ILE A 80 -1.44 -4.16 5.13
C ILE A 80 -2.44 -3.60 6.14
N VAL A 81 -2.39 -2.29 6.33
CA VAL A 81 -3.29 -1.57 7.23
C VAL A 81 -4.54 -1.11 6.48
N THR A 82 -4.34 -0.41 5.38
CA THR A 82 -5.44 0.08 4.54
C THR A 82 -4.89 0.47 3.17
N ALA A 83 -5.78 0.91 2.28
CA ALA A 83 -5.39 1.40 0.96
C ALA A 83 -6.42 2.42 0.50
N PHE A 84 -6.03 3.29 -0.42
CA PHE A 84 -6.96 4.27 -1.00
C PHE A 84 -6.44 4.73 -2.36
N LEU A 85 -7.35 5.29 -3.16
CA LEU A 85 -7.03 5.93 -4.42
C LEU A 85 -7.00 7.43 -4.23
N THR A 86 -6.08 8.11 -4.90
CA THR A 86 -5.99 9.56 -4.83
C THR A 86 -5.51 10.16 -6.14
N THR A 87 -6.01 11.35 -6.46
CA THR A 87 -5.50 12.16 -7.56
C THR A 87 -4.62 13.29 -7.04
N ARG A 88 -4.40 13.36 -5.72
CA ARG A 88 -3.66 14.46 -5.08
C ARG A 88 -2.19 14.12 -4.91
N SER A 89 -1.47 14.08 -6.02
CA SER A 89 -0.04 13.74 -5.97
C SER A 89 0.77 14.74 -5.14
N LYS A 90 0.36 16.01 -5.11
CA LYS A 90 1.07 17.02 -4.31
C LYS A 90 1.01 16.73 -2.82
N SER A 91 -0.09 16.17 -2.35
CA SER A 91 -0.23 15.75 -0.96
C SER A 91 0.78 14.66 -0.62
N LEU A 92 0.98 13.74 -1.56
CA LEU A 92 1.96 12.66 -1.39
C LEU A 92 3.38 13.22 -1.40
N ASP A 93 3.66 14.21 -2.26
CA ASP A 93 4.99 14.79 -2.39
C ASP A 93 5.48 15.47 -1.11
N ARG A 94 4.59 15.80 -0.19
CA ARG A 94 4.95 16.43 1.08
C ARG A 94 5.53 15.44 2.08
N ARG A 95 5.35 14.14 1.84
CA ARG A 95 5.84 13.11 2.75
C ARG A 95 7.27 12.77 2.41
N GLU A 96 8.02 12.36 3.43
CA GLU A 96 9.39 11.92 3.23
C GLU A 96 9.41 10.67 2.36
N GLN A 97 10.24 10.67 1.32
CA GLN A 97 10.40 9.51 0.47
C GLN A 97 11.45 8.57 1.08
N VAL A 98 11.01 7.35 1.33
CA VAL A 98 11.86 6.31 1.93
C VAL A 98 12.58 5.52 0.84
N TRP A 99 11.91 5.30 -0.29
CA TRP A 99 12.47 4.55 -1.41
C TRP A 99 11.87 5.06 -2.71
N PRO A 100 12.63 5.15 -3.81
CA PRO A 100 14.10 5.09 -3.85
C PRO A 100 14.70 6.33 -3.22
N LYS A 101 15.92 6.17 -2.75
CA LYS A 101 16.67 7.29 -2.15
C LYS A 101 17.76 7.79 -3.08
#